data_28844cab30b6f35692c1845e530f68d3
#
_entry.id   28844cab30b6f35692c1845e530f68d3
#
_cell.length_a   1.000
_cell.length_b   1.000
_cell.length_c   1.000
_cell.angle_alpha   90.00
_cell.angle_beta   90.00
_cell.angle_gamma   90.00
#
_symmetry.space_group_name_H-M   'P 1'
#
loop_
_entity.id
_entity.type
_entity.pdbx_description
1 polymer ?
#
loop_
_entity_poly.entity_id
_entity_poly.type
_entity_poly.pdbx_seq_one_letter_code
_entity_poly.pdbx_strand_id
1 'polypeptide(L)'
;MNLMSKDISDDFPVSNKIYLNNASVSLMPSQSINAMNDFLISYNSLGPDSSDSASLIEEKLNNVRKIIAKIICCKPEEVILTQSTTDGINIVANGLSFDDSSNIIIRGMTHEHHSNFFPWIKLKNKISVRNIPIDSNGFFKLDDLKSNIDNNTKLLAISHALYNTGSILPVEKI
;
A
#
# COMPACT_ATOMS: atom_id res chain seq x y z
N MET A 1 -1.95 -24.62 6.19
CA MET A 1 -3.31 -24.43 6.71
C MET A 1 -4.22 -24.15 5.53
N ASN A 2 -5.13 -25.08 5.23
CA ASN A 2 -5.92 -25.04 3.99
C ASN A 2 -7.04 -23.98 4.17
N LEU A 3 -6.85 -22.78 3.64
CA LEU A 3 -7.79 -21.65 3.73
C LEU A 3 -8.98 -21.76 2.75
N MET A 4 -9.07 -22.86 1.99
CA MET A 4 -10.04 -23.00 0.89
C MET A 4 -11.33 -23.75 1.24
N SER A 5 -11.70 -23.95 2.51
CA SER A 5 -12.88 -24.74 2.87
C SER A 5 -14.03 -23.96 3.48
N LYS A 6 -13.90 -22.65 3.73
CA LYS A 6 -15.00 -21.81 4.22
C LYS A 6 -15.48 -20.92 3.08
N ASP A 7 -16.73 -21.04 2.72
CA ASP A 7 -17.39 -20.03 1.88
C ASP A 7 -17.43 -18.72 2.66
N ILE A 8 -16.70 -17.73 2.17
CA ILE A 8 -16.59 -16.40 2.79
C ILE A 8 -17.61 -15.42 2.20
N SER A 9 -18.46 -15.86 1.28
CA SER A 9 -19.44 -14.99 0.60
C SER A 9 -20.39 -14.32 1.58
N ASP A 10 -20.78 -15.03 2.66
CA ASP A 10 -21.66 -14.51 3.70
C ASP A 10 -21.02 -13.41 4.56
N ASP A 11 -19.69 -13.34 4.55
CA ASP A 11 -18.96 -12.30 5.26
C ASP A 11 -19.08 -10.93 4.56
N PHE A 12 -19.49 -10.91 3.28
CA PHE A 12 -19.58 -9.69 2.47
C PHE A 12 -21.02 -9.42 2.05
N PRO A 13 -21.72 -8.49 2.69
CA PRO A 13 -23.12 -8.20 2.41
C PRO A 13 -23.30 -7.43 1.09
N VAL A 14 -22.98 -8.06 -0.02
CA VAL A 14 -23.18 -7.51 -1.36
C VAL A 14 -24.44 -8.14 -1.95
N SER A 15 -25.52 -7.40 -1.94
CA SER A 15 -26.78 -7.87 -2.52
C SER A 15 -26.65 -8.05 -4.04
N ASN A 16 -26.80 -9.28 -4.52
CA ASN A 16 -27.08 -9.65 -5.91
C ASN A 16 -26.18 -9.03 -7.02
N LYS A 17 -24.94 -8.60 -6.68
CA LYS A 17 -23.99 -8.03 -7.64
C LYS A 17 -22.67 -8.79 -7.62
N ILE A 18 -22.14 -9.03 -8.80
CA ILE A 18 -20.76 -9.49 -8.93
C ILE A 18 -19.86 -8.26 -8.82
N TYR A 19 -19.05 -8.17 -7.75
CA TYR A 19 -18.14 -7.06 -7.53
C TYR A 19 -16.72 -7.44 -7.98
N LEU A 20 -16.22 -6.79 -9.03
CA LEU A 20 -14.91 -7.07 -9.63
C LEU A 20 -13.89 -5.92 -9.48
N ASN A 21 -14.25 -4.85 -8.76
CA ASN A 21 -13.39 -3.66 -8.66
C ASN A 21 -12.62 -3.58 -7.33
N ASN A 22 -12.18 -4.72 -6.79
CA ASN A 22 -11.40 -4.77 -5.53
C ASN A 22 -10.03 -4.09 -5.64
N ALA A 23 -9.49 -3.92 -6.85
CA ALA A 23 -8.25 -3.18 -7.04
C ALA A 23 -8.39 -1.68 -6.74
N SER A 24 -9.58 -1.12 -6.89
CA SER A 24 -9.88 0.26 -6.52
C SER A 24 -10.24 0.38 -5.04
N VAL A 25 -11.29 -0.31 -4.62
CA VAL A 25 -11.76 -0.35 -3.22
C VAL A 25 -12.26 -1.75 -2.92
N SER A 26 -11.73 -2.38 -1.89
CA SER A 26 -12.23 -3.68 -1.41
C SER A 26 -13.55 -3.53 -0.70
N LEU A 27 -14.40 -4.55 -0.81
CA LEU A 27 -15.59 -4.65 0.02
C LEU A 27 -15.20 -4.82 1.49
N MET A 28 -16.00 -4.25 2.37
CA MET A 28 -15.79 -4.38 3.81
C MET A 28 -16.59 -5.57 4.34
N PRO A 29 -15.96 -6.53 5.03
CA PRO A 29 -16.68 -7.65 5.64
C PRO A 29 -17.52 -7.20 6.81
N SER A 30 -18.61 -7.92 7.08
CA SER A 30 -19.56 -7.65 8.17
C SER A 30 -18.89 -7.51 9.52
N GLN A 31 -17.85 -8.33 9.79
CA GLN A 31 -17.06 -8.27 11.03
C GLN A 31 -16.37 -6.93 11.21
N SER A 32 -15.83 -6.36 10.13
CA SER A 32 -15.19 -5.04 10.18
C SER A 32 -16.21 -3.92 10.41
N ILE A 33 -17.38 -4.00 9.76
CA ILE A 33 -18.48 -3.03 9.95
C ILE A 33 -18.93 -3.04 11.41
N ASN A 34 -19.15 -4.25 11.98
CA ASN A 34 -19.57 -4.40 13.37
C ASN A 34 -18.50 -3.87 14.34
N ALA A 35 -17.23 -4.20 14.12
CA ALA A 35 -16.12 -3.71 14.95
C ALA A 35 -15.99 -2.18 14.92
N MET A 36 -16.25 -1.54 13.79
CA MET A 36 -16.28 -0.07 13.69
C MET A 36 -17.43 0.53 14.49
N ASN A 37 -18.64 -0.06 14.40
CA ASN A 37 -19.80 0.39 15.16
C ASN A 37 -19.57 0.22 16.67
N ASP A 38 -19.04 -0.91 17.12
CA ASP A 38 -18.73 -1.18 18.52
C ASP A 38 -17.67 -0.19 19.04
N PHE A 39 -16.66 0.13 18.22
CA PHE A 39 -15.66 1.11 18.58
C PHE A 39 -16.28 2.51 18.75
N LEU A 40 -17.12 2.96 17.82
CA LEU A 40 -17.75 4.26 17.89
C LEU A 40 -18.64 4.40 19.14
N ILE A 41 -19.41 3.36 19.47
CA ILE A 41 -20.26 3.32 20.68
C ILE A 41 -19.39 3.39 21.93
N SER A 42 -18.33 2.57 22.02
CA SER A 42 -17.42 2.53 23.17
C SER A 42 -16.69 3.85 23.33
N TYR A 43 -16.12 4.40 22.27
CA TYR A 43 -15.41 5.67 22.27
C TYR A 43 -16.30 6.83 22.73
N ASN A 44 -17.53 6.87 22.25
CA ASN A 44 -18.49 7.90 22.66
C ASN A 44 -18.91 7.75 24.13
N SER A 45 -19.08 6.51 24.61
CA SER A 45 -19.48 6.25 26.01
C SER A 45 -18.37 6.54 27.04
N LEU A 46 -17.11 6.38 26.65
CA LEU A 46 -15.96 6.72 27.50
C LEU A 46 -15.69 8.24 27.55
N GLY A 47 -16.32 9.00 26.65
CA GLY A 47 -16.08 10.43 26.45
C GLY A 47 -14.89 10.67 25.55
N PRO A 48 -15.13 11.21 24.33
CA PRO A 48 -14.07 11.65 23.44
C PRO A 48 -13.08 12.57 24.18
N ASP A 49 -11.78 12.38 23.94
CA ASP A 49 -10.72 13.15 24.60
C ASP A 49 -10.53 12.83 26.12
N SER A 50 -11.06 11.70 26.60
CA SER A 50 -10.77 11.18 27.93
C SER A 50 -9.51 10.30 27.97
N SER A 51 -8.93 10.10 29.16
CA SER A 51 -7.82 9.15 29.35
C SER A 51 -8.21 7.70 28.96
N ASP A 52 -9.45 7.33 29.22
CA ASP A 52 -9.96 5.99 28.91
C ASP A 52 -10.12 5.79 27.40
N SER A 53 -10.62 6.78 26.69
CA SER A 53 -10.70 6.74 25.22
C SER A 53 -9.31 6.72 24.57
N ALA A 54 -8.35 7.48 25.11
CA ALA A 54 -6.96 7.45 24.65
C ALA A 54 -6.33 6.08 24.84
N SER A 55 -6.51 5.45 25.99
CA SER A 55 -6.03 4.10 26.29
C SER A 55 -6.65 3.05 25.36
N LEU A 56 -7.96 3.14 25.11
CA LEU A 56 -8.64 2.26 24.14
C LEU A 56 -8.06 2.36 22.73
N ILE A 57 -7.79 3.57 22.26
CA ILE A 57 -7.21 3.83 20.93
C ILE A 57 -5.79 3.25 20.87
N GLU A 58 -4.96 3.54 21.87
CA GLU A 58 -3.58 3.04 21.92
C GLU A 58 -3.52 1.52 21.92
N GLU A 59 -4.35 0.86 22.71
CA GLU A 59 -4.44 -0.60 22.74
C GLU A 59 -4.80 -1.17 21.34
N LYS A 60 -5.84 -0.63 20.71
CA LYS A 60 -6.28 -1.06 19.39
C LYS A 60 -5.19 -0.85 18.32
N LEU A 61 -4.54 0.31 18.29
CA LEU A 61 -3.47 0.60 17.34
C LEU A 61 -2.27 -0.34 17.53
N ASN A 62 -1.88 -0.61 18.78
CA ASN A 62 -0.79 -1.53 19.08
C ASN A 62 -1.11 -2.97 18.69
N ASN A 63 -2.36 -3.41 18.89
CA ASN A 63 -2.80 -4.73 18.46
C ASN A 63 -2.80 -4.87 16.94
N VAL A 64 -3.28 -3.87 16.20
CA VAL A 64 -3.25 -3.86 14.72
C VAL A 64 -1.80 -3.91 14.20
N ARG A 65 -0.88 -3.10 14.77
CA ARG A 65 0.54 -3.13 14.39
C ARG A 65 1.16 -4.51 14.60
N LYS A 66 0.89 -5.18 15.73
CA LYS A 66 1.38 -6.54 16.00
C LYS A 66 0.86 -7.56 14.99
N ILE A 67 -0.42 -7.48 14.60
CA ILE A 67 -1.01 -8.39 13.63
C ILE A 67 -0.39 -8.18 12.25
N ILE A 68 -0.29 -6.93 11.79
CA ILE A 68 0.31 -6.59 10.49
C ILE A 68 1.78 -6.99 10.47
N ALA A 69 2.55 -6.67 11.50
CA ALA A 69 3.96 -7.02 11.62
C ALA A 69 4.20 -8.53 11.48
N LYS A 70 3.32 -9.35 12.06
CA LYS A 70 3.38 -10.81 11.91
C LYS A 70 3.10 -11.26 10.47
N ILE A 71 2.17 -10.60 9.76
CA ILE A 71 1.81 -10.94 8.37
C ILE A 71 2.96 -10.60 7.41
N ILE A 72 3.59 -9.43 7.58
CA ILE A 72 4.65 -8.95 6.69
C ILE A 72 6.07 -9.24 7.20
N CYS A 73 6.20 -10.04 8.28
CA CYS A 73 7.48 -10.48 8.87
C CYS A 73 8.40 -9.32 9.27
N CYS A 74 7.87 -8.29 9.93
CA CYS A 74 8.62 -7.17 10.49
C CYS A 74 8.31 -6.96 11.98
N LYS A 75 8.88 -5.91 12.60
CA LYS A 75 8.58 -5.54 13.99
C LYS A 75 7.37 -4.57 14.02
N PRO A 76 6.56 -4.57 15.11
CA PRO A 76 5.43 -3.64 15.23
C PRO A 76 5.81 -2.16 15.10
N GLU A 77 7.01 -1.78 15.54
CA GLU A 77 7.56 -0.42 15.46
C GLU A 77 7.86 0.03 14.01
N GLU A 78 7.98 -0.92 13.09
CA GLU A 78 8.21 -0.67 11.65
C GLU A 78 6.91 -0.50 10.87
N VAL A 79 5.74 -0.63 11.55
CA VAL A 79 4.43 -0.50 10.94
C VAL A 79 3.84 0.87 11.23
N ILE A 80 3.63 1.65 10.17
CA ILE A 80 2.91 2.94 10.23
C ILE A 80 1.55 2.76 9.55
N LEU A 81 0.48 3.12 10.26
CA LEU A 81 -0.87 3.11 9.72
C LEU A 81 -1.16 4.44 9.04
N THR A 82 -1.63 4.40 7.80
CA THR A 82 -1.94 5.58 6.98
C THR A 82 -3.39 5.50 6.50
N GLN A 83 -3.92 6.61 5.99
CA GLN A 83 -5.29 6.65 5.48
C GLN A 83 -5.44 5.97 4.12
N SER A 84 -4.34 5.86 3.36
CA SER A 84 -4.33 5.25 2.03
C SER A 84 -2.90 4.94 1.57
N THR A 85 -2.77 4.11 0.53
CA THR A 85 -1.49 3.89 -0.17
C THR A 85 -0.92 5.21 -0.71
N THR A 86 -1.76 6.11 -1.20
CA THR A 86 -1.34 7.45 -1.66
C THR A 86 -0.68 8.24 -0.54
N ASP A 87 -1.25 8.23 0.64
CA ASP A 87 -0.70 8.90 1.82
C ASP A 87 0.66 8.30 2.20
N GLY A 88 0.75 6.97 2.33
CA GLY A 88 1.99 6.27 2.64
C GLY A 88 3.11 6.57 1.64
N ILE A 89 2.82 6.54 0.34
CA ILE A 89 3.82 6.85 -0.71
C ILE A 89 4.26 8.32 -0.61
N ASN A 90 3.35 9.26 -0.36
CA ASN A 90 3.71 10.67 -0.20
C ASN A 90 4.55 10.91 1.05
N ILE A 91 4.29 10.21 2.16
CA ILE A 91 5.15 10.27 3.35
C ILE A 91 6.59 9.87 2.98
N VAL A 92 6.77 8.77 2.26
CA VAL A 92 8.11 8.32 1.83
C VAL A 92 8.73 9.32 0.84
N ALA A 93 7.98 9.75 -0.19
CA ALA A 93 8.49 10.64 -1.23
C ALA A 93 8.93 12.02 -0.69
N ASN A 94 8.27 12.52 0.36
CA ASN A 94 8.62 13.80 0.97
C ASN A 94 9.60 13.65 2.16
N GLY A 95 9.70 12.45 2.75
CA GLY A 95 10.57 12.18 3.89
C GLY A 95 11.99 11.77 3.52
N LEU A 96 12.21 11.25 2.31
CA LEU A 96 13.53 10.86 1.84
C LEU A 96 14.37 12.08 1.48
N SER A 97 15.63 12.05 1.92
CA SER A 97 16.63 13.05 1.54
C SER A 97 17.37 12.59 0.29
N PHE A 98 17.45 13.46 -0.69
CA PHE A 98 18.16 13.25 -1.95
C PHE A 98 19.20 14.34 -2.14
N ASP A 99 20.38 13.97 -2.63
CA ASP A 99 21.37 14.91 -3.16
C ASP A 99 21.17 15.13 -4.67
N ASP A 100 21.86 16.11 -5.24
CA ASP A 100 21.71 16.49 -6.65
C ASP A 100 22.13 15.37 -7.62
N SER A 101 22.93 14.41 -7.18
CA SER A 101 23.37 13.25 -7.96
C SER A 101 22.41 12.09 -7.88
N SER A 102 21.48 12.09 -6.91
CA SER A 102 20.54 11.00 -6.68
C SER A 102 19.61 10.78 -7.86
N ASN A 103 19.28 9.53 -8.09
CA ASN A 103 18.20 9.18 -9.02
C ASN A 103 17.25 8.16 -8.41
N ILE A 104 16.05 8.15 -8.94
CA ILE A 104 15.03 7.15 -8.65
C ILE A 104 14.53 6.54 -9.96
N ILE A 105 14.08 5.30 -9.87
CA ILE A 105 13.56 4.56 -11.01
C ILE A 105 12.08 4.28 -10.77
N ILE A 106 11.26 4.57 -11.77
CA ILE A 106 9.82 4.30 -11.77
C ILE A 106 9.43 3.55 -13.04
N ARG A 107 8.27 2.91 -13.02
CA ARG A 107 7.65 2.37 -14.24
C ARG A 107 6.95 3.48 -15.01
N GLY A 108 6.78 3.27 -16.32
CA GLY A 108 5.93 4.12 -17.15
C GLY A 108 4.49 4.18 -16.62
N MET A 109 3.82 5.32 -16.82
CA MET A 109 2.50 5.61 -16.26
C MET A 109 1.38 4.66 -16.73
N THR A 110 1.49 4.04 -17.89
CA THR A 110 0.40 3.32 -18.55
C THR A 110 -0.21 2.20 -17.71
N HIS A 111 0.60 1.51 -16.90
CA HIS A 111 0.16 0.41 -16.04
C HIS A 111 0.53 0.61 -14.57
N GLU A 112 1.04 1.79 -14.20
CA GLU A 112 1.30 2.13 -12.82
C GLU A 112 0.15 2.96 -12.26
N HIS A 113 -0.27 2.67 -11.04
CA HIS A 113 -1.32 3.45 -10.40
C HIS A 113 -0.83 4.87 -10.13
N HIS A 114 -1.69 5.84 -10.37
CA HIS A 114 -1.36 7.27 -10.24
C HIS A 114 -0.79 7.64 -8.85
N SER A 115 -1.27 6.99 -7.79
CA SER A 115 -0.75 7.19 -6.42
C SER A 115 0.71 6.77 -6.27
N ASN A 116 1.20 5.81 -7.08
CA ASN A 116 2.60 5.38 -7.10
C ASN A 116 3.40 5.97 -8.28
N PHE A 117 2.85 6.87 -9.03
CA PHE A 117 3.54 7.54 -10.14
C PHE A 117 3.78 9.02 -9.85
N PHE A 118 2.73 9.78 -9.56
CA PHE A 118 2.82 11.24 -9.43
C PHE A 118 3.70 11.74 -8.27
N PRO A 119 3.72 11.12 -7.08
CA PRO A 119 4.63 11.58 -6.02
C PRO A 119 6.10 11.60 -6.44
N TRP A 120 6.51 10.61 -7.23
CA TRP A 120 7.89 10.51 -7.72
C TRP A 120 8.18 11.46 -8.88
N ILE A 121 7.24 11.61 -9.83
CA ILE A 121 7.39 12.57 -10.94
C ILE A 121 7.54 14.00 -10.42
N LYS A 122 6.88 14.34 -9.32
CA LYS A 122 7.03 15.66 -8.68
C LYS A 122 8.48 15.98 -8.30
N LEU A 123 9.29 14.97 -8.03
CA LEU A 123 10.71 15.13 -7.68
C LEU A 123 11.61 15.46 -8.89
N LYS A 124 11.10 15.41 -10.11
CA LYS A 124 11.85 15.61 -11.36
C LYS A 124 12.60 16.94 -11.45
N ASN A 125 12.14 17.94 -10.72
CA ASN A 125 12.80 19.24 -10.63
C ASN A 125 13.98 19.30 -9.66
N LYS A 126 14.18 18.22 -8.86
CA LYS A 126 15.20 18.14 -7.81
C LYS A 126 16.23 17.05 -8.08
N ILE A 127 15.77 15.91 -8.64
CA ILE A 127 16.60 14.73 -8.89
C ILE A 127 16.26 14.10 -10.24
N SER A 128 17.13 13.22 -10.73
CA SER A 128 16.85 12.42 -11.92
C SER A 128 15.79 11.37 -11.64
N VAL A 129 14.67 11.39 -12.38
CA VAL A 129 13.63 10.38 -12.35
C VAL A 129 13.66 9.59 -13.65
N ARG A 130 14.09 8.34 -13.59
CA ARG A 130 14.25 7.45 -14.74
C ARG A 130 13.02 6.57 -14.90
N ASN A 131 12.55 6.42 -16.14
CA ASN A 131 11.43 5.53 -16.45
C ASN A 131 11.95 4.23 -17.07
N ILE A 132 11.54 3.09 -16.53
CA ILE A 132 11.78 1.81 -17.19
C ILE A 132 10.76 1.64 -18.32
N PRO A 133 11.20 1.27 -19.54
CA PRO A 133 10.29 0.91 -20.62
C PRO A 133 9.43 -0.29 -20.24
N ILE A 134 8.16 -0.27 -20.61
CA ILE A 134 7.20 -1.35 -20.37
C ILE A 134 6.55 -1.79 -21.68
N ASP A 135 6.18 -3.06 -21.76
CA ASP A 135 5.39 -3.59 -22.89
C ASP A 135 3.89 -3.28 -22.73
N SER A 136 3.09 -3.74 -23.69
CA SER A 136 1.62 -3.54 -23.69
C SER A 136 0.90 -4.19 -22.51
N ASN A 137 1.51 -5.14 -21.83
CA ASN A 137 0.98 -5.82 -20.64
C ASN A 137 1.52 -5.24 -19.34
N GLY A 138 2.39 -4.24 -19.43
CA GLY A 138 3.00 -3.57 -18.29
C GLY A 138 4.23 -4.27 -17.70
N PHE A 139 4.79 -5.27 -18.37
CA PHE A 139 6.05 -5.89 -17.97
C PHE A 139 7.25 -5.08 -18.49
N PHE A 140 8.35 -5.15 -17.76
CA PHE A 140 9.65 -4.64 -18.17
C PHE A 140 10.67 -5.77 -18.25
N LYS A 141 11.72 -5.58 -19.03
CA LYS A 141 12.85 -6.50 -19.08
C LYS A 141 13.79 -6.21 -17.92
N LEU A 142 14.29 -7.28 -17.27
CA LEU A 142 15.25 -7.13 -16.17
C LEU A 142 16.55 -6.45 -16.60
N ASP A 143 16.96 -6.65 -17.86
CA ASP A 143 18.15 -6.00 -18.41
C ASP A 143 17.95 -4.49 -18.58
N ASP A 144 16.74 -4.05 -18.94
CA ASP A 144 16.42 -2.62 -18.98
C ASP A 144 16.46 -2.01 -17.57
N LEU A 145 15.98 -2.74 -16.55
CA LEU A 145 16.10 -2.29 -15.17
C LEU A 145 17.57 -2.19 -14.75
N LYS A 146 18.36 -3.25 -14.97
CA LYS A 146 19.79 -3.28 -14.61
C LYS A 146 20.58 -2.16 -15.27
N SER A 147 20.30 -1.84 -16.52
CA SER A 147 20.98 -0.76 -17.26
C SER A 147 20.61 0.64 -16.74
N ASN A 148 19.49 0.77 -16.01
CA ASN A 148 19.06 2.01 -15.41
C ASN A 148 19.54 2.20 -13.96
N ILE A 149 20.05 1.16 -13.30
CA ILE A 149 20.60 1.21 -11.93
C ILE A 149 22.06 1.64 -11.99
N ASP A 150 22.43 2.57 -11.12
CA ASP A 150 23.82 2.96 -10.85
C ASP A 150 24.02 3.24 -9.35
N ASN A 151 25.25 3.65 -8.97
CA ASN A 151 25.61 3.92 -7.57
C ASN A 151 24.81 5.06 -6.92
N ASN A 152 24.17 5.90 -7.72
CA ASN A 152 23.36 7.03 -7.28
C ASN A 152 21.86 6.68 -7.22
N THR A 153 21.47 5.47 -7.60
CA THR A 153 20.09 5.00 -7.52
C THR A 153 19.68 4.77 -6.06
N LYS A 154 18.72 5.54 -5.58
CA LYS A 154 18.26 5.52 -4.18
C LYS A 154 16.96 4.75 -4.00
N LEU A 155 16.14 4.64 -5.05
CA LEU A 155 14.82 4.04 -4.95
C LEU A 155 14.38 3.44 -6.28
N LEU A 156 13.68 2.33 -6.18
CA LEU A 156 12.86 1.75 -7.24
C LEU A 156 11.40 1.71 -6.76
N ALA A 157 10.52 2.45 -7.45
CA ALA A 157 9.09 2.48 -7.14
C ALA A 157 8.29 1.74 -8.22
N ILE A 158 7.76 0.57 -7.87
CA ILE A 158 6.97 -0.29 -8.75
C ILE A 158 5.83 -0.97 -7.99
N SER A 159 4.71 -1.21 -8.68
CA SER A 159 3.66 -2.10 -8.16
C SER A 159 4.05 -3.56 -8.38
N HIS A 160 3.84 -4.42 -7.38
CA HIS A 160 4.04 -5.86 -7.51
C HIS A 160 2.95 -6.49 -8.39
N ALA A 161 1.69 -6.23 -8.08
CA ALA A 161 0.54 -6.64 -8.87
C ALA A 161 -0.09 -5.42 -9.56
N LEU A 162 -0.30 -5.50 -10.88
CA LEU A 162 -0.83 -4.38 -11.65
C LEU A 162 -2.33 -4.28 -11.51
N TYR A 163 -2.81 -3.10 -11.14
CA TYR A 163 -4.22 -2.87 -10.80
C TYR A 163 -5.20 -3.07 -11.98
N ASN A 164 -4.74 -2.88 -13.21
CA ASN A 164 -5.58 -2.91 -14.41
C ASN A 164 -5.47 -4.21 -15.23
N THR A 165 -4.40 -4.96 -15.08
CA THR A 165 -4.19 -6.23 -15.80
C THR A 165 -4.17 -7.44 -14.88
N GLY A 166 -3.95 -7.25 -13.58
CA GLY A 166 -3.71 -8.33 -12.63
C GLY A 166 -2.35 -9.03 -12.79
N SER A 167 -1.50 -8.54 -13.69
CA SER A 167 -0.17 -9.11 -13.92
C SER A 167 0.71 -8.95 -12.69
N ILE A 168 1.43 -10.02 -12.32
CA ILE A 168 2.34 -10.04 -11.17
C ILE A 168 3.77 -9.88 -11.67
N LEU A 169 4.46 -8.86 -11.19
CA LEU A 169 5.85 -8.60 -11.54
C LEU A 169 6.79 -9.51 -10.74
N PRO A 170 7.94 -9.95 -11.34
CA PRO A 170 8.86 -10.88 -10.71
C PRO A 170 9.78 -10.17 -9.70
N VAL A 171 9.22 -9.60 -8.64
CA VAL A 171 9.97 -8.81 -7.63
C VAL A 171 11.09 -9.59 -6.94
N GLU A 172 11.00 -10.92 -6.87
CA GLU A 172 12.05 -11.78 -6.34
C GLU A 172 13.33 -11.80 -7.19
N LYS A 173 13.24 -11.34 -8.44
CA LYS A 173 14.38 -11.29 -9.40
C LYS A 173 14.99 -9.89 -9.48
N ILE A 174 14.42 -8.93 -8.81
CA ILE A 174 14.83 -7.53 -8.76
C ILE A 174 15.73 -7.27 -7.55
#